data_4d8b0ab54c12b29759a6571f8b22d0e1
#
_entry.id   4d8b0ab54c12b29759a6571f8b22d0e1
#
_cell.length_a   1.000
_cell.length_b   1.000
_cell.length_c   1.000
_cell.angle_alpha   90.00
_cell.angle_beta   90.00
_cell.angle_gamma   90.00
#
_symmetry.space_group_name_H-M   'P 1'
#
loop_
_entity.id
_entity.type
_entity.pdbx_description
1 polymer ?
#
loop_
_entity_poly.entity_id
_entity_poly.type
_entity_poly.pdbx_seq_one_letter_code
_entity_poly.pdbx_strand_id
1 'polypeptide(L)'
;MRRCLWILFFPLMAQAAGEGTWQASSIGVTLSNRGVAMSSRPLAPSEAVSGQMTLVAWNYRLIGPTPAGLIARLCSQTRCTQVDAESGTTQAFSGVSADEPLRFIWEVPGGGRLIPALKVQSNAVIVNYR
;
A
#
# COMPACT_ATOMS: atom_id res chain seq x y z
N MET A 1 28.79 -41.44 -5.69
CA MET A 1 28.68 -40.95 -5.67
C MET A 1 27.83 -40.50 -5.24
N ARG A 2 27.47 -40.19 -4.92
CA ARG A 2 26.87 -39.80 -4.56
C ARG A 2 26.42 -38.77 -4.59
N ARG A 3 26.45 -37.93 -4.66
CA ARG A 3 26.25 -36.87 -4.81
C ARG A 3 25.06 -36.50 -5.18
N CYS A 4 24.53 -36.79 -5.78
CA CYS A 4 23.41 -36.44 -6.41
C CYS A 4 22.29 -36.20 -5.58
N LEU A 5 22.24 -36.70 -4.54
CA LEU A 5 21.15 -36.58 -3.80
C LEU A 5 20.91 -35.23 -3.37
N TRP A 6 21.85 -34.41 -3.26
CA TRP A 6 21.60 -33.17 -2.77
C TRP A 6 20.76 -32.37 -3.67
N ILE A 7 20.59 -32.79 -4.79
CA ILE A 7 19.84 -32.12 -5.67
C ILE A 7 18.44 -32.02 -5.26
N LEU A 8 18.00 -32.85 -4.47
CA LEU A 8 16.69 -32.87 -4.15
C LEU A 8 16.16 -31.71 -3.49
N PHE A 9 16.96 -30.89 -2.97
CA PHE A 9 16.40 -29.84 -2.29
C PHE A 9 15.76 -28.88 -3.16
N PHE A 10 15.82 -29.04 -4.38
CA PHE A 10 15.14 -28.22 -5.22
C PHE A 10 13.70 -28.09 -4.92
N PRO A 11 13.08 -29.01 -4.44
CA PRO A 11 11.69 -28.92 -4.17
C PRO A 11 11.34 -27.71 -3.38
N LEU A 12 12.29 -27.22 -2.71
CA LEU A 12 12.04 -26.12 -1.95
C LEU A 12 11.55 -25.02 -2.75
N MET A 13 11.96 -24.92 -3.91
CA MET A 13 11.59 -23.86 -4.68
C MET A 13 10.16 -23.83 -4.94
N ALA A 14 9.61 -24.90 -5.05
CA ALA A 14 8.22 -24.99 -5.36
C ALA A 14 7.37 -24.37 -4.30
N GLN A 15 7.85 -24.37 -3.12
CA GLN A 15 7.05 -23.86 -2.15
C GLN A 15 6.94 -22.43 -2.15
N ALA A 16 7.82 -21.76 -2.78
CA ALA A 16 7.78 -20.36 -2.81
C ALA A 16 6.66 -19.89 -3.70
N ALA A 17 6.14 -20.77 -4.51
CA ALA A 17 5.09 -20.38 -5.40
C ALA A 17 3.86 -19.97 -4.60
N GLY A 18 3.28 -18.87 -4.89
CA GLY A 18 2.10 -18.41 -4.24
C GLY A 18 2.32 -17.67 -2.95
N GLU A 19 3.58 -17.54 -2.55
CA GLU A 19 3.88 -16.73 -1.38
C GLU A 19 4.92 -15.72 -1.74
N GLY A 20 4.78 -14.53 -1.22
CA GLY A 20 5.77 -13.53 -1.50
C GLY A 20 5.41 -12.18 -0.95
N THR A 21 6.15 -11.21 -1.43
CA THR A 21 6.00 -9.82 -1.02
C THR A 21 6.28 -8.96 -2.23
N TRP A 22 5.45 -7.95 -2.44
CA TRP A 22 5.79 -6.91 -3.41
C TRP A 22 5.68 -5.56 -2.73
N GLN A 23 6.38 -4.60 -3.30
CA GLN A 23 6.31 -3.25 -2.78
C GLN A 23 6.26 -2.26 -3.93
N ALA A 24 5.64 -1.14 -3.69
CA ALA A 24 5.54 -0.07 -4.66
C ALA A 24 5.48 1.26 -3.93
N SER A 25 5.98 2.28 -4.58
CA SER A 25 5.97 3.62 -4.00
C SER A 25 5.77 4.65 -5.09
N SER A 26 5.35 5.83 -4.70
CA SER A 26 5.23 6.94 -5.62
C SER A 26 5.43 8.24 -4.87
N ILE A 27 5.57 9.32 -5.63
CA ILE A 27 5.57 10.64 -5.05
C ILE A 27 4.13 11.04 -4.87
N GLY A 28 3.90 11.96 -3.99
CA GLY A 28 2.57 12.21 -3.54
C GLY A 28 1.82 13.31 -4.24
N VAL A 29 0.76 13.74 -3.63
CA VAL A 29 -0.20 14.71 -4.14
C VAL A 29 -0.22 15.93 -3.25
N THR A 30 -0.89 16.95 -3.69
CA THR A 30 -1.08 18.16 -2.90
C THR A 30 -2.59 18.38 -2.70
N LEU A 31 -3.00 18.59 -1.45
CA LEU A 31 -4.37 18.97 -1.15
C LEU A 31 -4.40 20.47 -0.96
N SER A 32 -5.17 21.14 -1.78
CA SER A 32 -5.28 22.60 -1.74
C SER A 32 -6.62 23.07 -1.20
N ASN A 33 -7.58 22.18 -1.09
CA ASN A 33 -8.93 22.51 -0.66
C ASN A 33 -9.46 21.53 0.35
N ARG A 34 -10.25 22.02 1.30
CA ARG A 34 -10.97 21.15 2.21
C ARG A 34 -12.15 20.55 1.49
N GLY A 35 -12.49 19.33 1.84
CA GLY A 35 -13.64 18.65 1.24
C GLY A 35 -13.39 18.03 -0.11
N VAL A 36 -12.15 18.12 -0.61
CA VAL A 36 -11.76 17.51 -1.87
C VAL A 36 -10.75 16.42 -1.61
N ALA A 37 -11.11 15.19 -1.87
CA ALA A 37 -10.22 14.05 -1.68
C ALA A 37 -9.24 13.96 -2.83
N MET A 38 -8.00 13.60 -2.52
CA MET A 38 -6.96 13.38 -3.53
C MET A 38 -6.40 11.99 -3.34
N SER A 39 -6.17 11.31 -4.46
CA SER A 39 -5.70 9.94 -4.47
C SER A 39 -4.27 9.85 -4.96
N SER A 40 -3.51 8.94 -4.42
CA SER A 40 -2.19 8.61 -4.94
C SER A 40 -2.34 7.93 -6.29
N ARG A 41 -1.22 7.76 -6.98
CA ARG A 41 -1.19 6.85 -8.12
C ARG A 41 -1.44 5.45 -7.64
N PRO A 42 -1.98 4.57 -8.48
CA PRO A 42 -2.10 3.17 -8.09
C PRO A 42 -0.74 2.58 -7.79
N LEU A 43 -0.65 1.86 -6.67
CA LEU A 43 0.56 1.16 -6.27
C LEU A 43 0.33 -0.30 -6.58
N ALA A 44 1.13 -0.84 -7.48
CA ALA A 44 0.90 -2.18 -8.02
C ALA A 44 2.21 -2.93 -8.14
N PRO A 45 2.16 -4.26 -8.18
CA PRO A 45 3.40 -5.02 -8.35
C PRO A 45 3.98 -4.77 -9.74
N SER A 46 5.30 -4.77 -9.82
CA SER A 46 6.00 -4.57 -11.08
C SER A 46 6.03 -5.83 -11.91
N GLU A 47 5.75 -6.97 -11.31
CA GLU A 47 5.73 -8.24 -12.00
C GLU A 47 4.44 -8.97 -11.68
N ALA A 48 4.10 -9.93 -12.48
CA ALA A 48 2.88 -10.69 -12.26
C ALA A 48 3.00 -11.47 -10.94
N VAL A 49 1.96 -11.36 -10.12
CA VAL A 49 1.88 -12.13 -8.88
C VAL A 49 0.52 -12.79 -8.83
N SER A 50 0.42 -13.85 -8.06
CA SER A 50 -0.86 -14.52 -7.86
C SER A 50 -1.01 -14.86 -6.39
N GLY A 51 -2.22 -15.19 -5.99
CA GLY A 51 -2.53 -15.47 -4.61
C GLY A 51 -3.37 -14.36 -4.01
N GLN A 52 -3.37 -14.29 -2.70
CA GLN A 52 -4.21 -13.35 -1.96
C GLN A 52 -3.38 -12.59 -0.95
N MET A 53 -3.74 -11.35 -0.74
CA MET A 53 -3.07 -10.52 0.24
C MET A 53 -3.29 -11.08 1.64
N THR A 54 -2.29 -10.92 2.48
CA THR A 54 -2.39 -11.26 3.90
C THR A 54 -2.20 -10.00 4.74
N LEU A 55 -0.99 -9.51 4.84
CA LEU A 55 -0.67 -8.34 5.63
C LEU A 55 -0.14 -7.25 4.72
N VAL A 56 -0.60 -6.04 4.89
CA VAL A 56 -0.12 -4.89 4.13
C VAL A 56 0.48 -3.89 5.10
N ALA A 57 1.70 -3.49 4.82
CA ALA A 57 2.35 -2.40 5.54
C ALA A 57 2.30 -1.16 4.67
N TRP A 58 2.06 -0.02 5.28
CA TRP A 58 2.00 1.23 4.53
C TRP A 58 2.86 2.29 5.18
N ASN A 59 3.26 3.26 4.37
CA ASN A 59 3.77 4.49 4.91
C ASN A 59 3.53 5.62 3.93
N TYR A 60 3.37 6.81 4.44
CA TYR A 60 3.40 8.01 3.63
C TYR A 60 4.08 9.11 4.46
N ARG A 61 4.61 10.10 3.78
CA ARG A 61 5.33 11.17 4.44
C ARG A 61 4.73 12.50 4.03
N LEU A 62 4.41 13.31 5.02
CA LEU A 62 3.86 14.63 4.79
C LEU A 62 4.96 15.68 4.93
N ILE A 63 4.83 16.76 4.19
CA ILE A 63 5.72 17.90 4.35
C ILE A 63 4.94 18.91 5.18
N GLY A 64 5.52 19.29 6.30
CA GLY A 64 4.90 20.23 7.22
C GLY A 64 3.99 19.54 8.22
N PRO A 65 3.28 20.32 9.01
CA PRO A 65 2.44 19.76 10.06
C PRO A 65 1.20 19.09 9.50
N THR A 66 0.72 18.08 10.21
CA THR A 66 -0.51 17.40 9.82
C THR A 66 -1.70 18.30 10.09
N PRO A 67 -2.54 18.57 9.09
CA PRO A 67 -3.71 19.41 9.34
C PRO A 67 -4.70 18.69 10.23
N ALA A 68 -5.38 19.47 11.04
CA ALA A 68 -6.42 18.92 11.91
C ALA A 68 -7.54 18.34 11.06
N GLY A 69 -8.00 17.17 11.43
CA GLY A 69 -9.09 16.52 10.73
C GLY A 69 -8.70 15.71 9.52
N LEU A 70 -7.40 15.58 9.24
CA LEU A 70 -6.97 14.78 8.10
C LEU A 70 -7.49 13.36 8.21
N ILE A 71 -8.07 12.87 7.14
CA ILE A 71 -8.50 11.49 7.00
C ILE A 71 -7.66 10.87 5.90
N ALA A 72 -7.03 9.75 6.20
CA ALA A 72 -6.27 8.98 5.22
C ALA A 72 -6.85 7.58 5.13
N ARG A 73 -6.99 7.10 3.92
CA ARG A 73 -7.50 5.75 3.66
C ARG A 73 -6.58 5.06 2.69
N LEU A 74 -6.51 3.75 2.82
CA LEU A 74 -5.84 2.90 1.87
C LEU A 74 -6.92 2.03 1.24
N CYS A 75 -6.99 2.00 -0.07
CA CYS A 75 -8.06 1.31 -0.79
C CYS A 75 -7.53 0.38 -1.86
N SER A 76 -8.14 -0.78 -1.96
CA SER A 76 -8.03 -1.64 -3.13
C SER A 76 -9.15 -1.27 -4.08
N GLN A 77 -9.40 -2.06 -5.09
CA GLN A 77 -10.52 -1.80 -6.00
C GLN A 77 -11.85 -2.05 -5.32
N THR A 78 -11.87 -2.87 -4.29
CA THR A 78 -13.12 -3.29 -3.66
C THR A 78 -13.23 -2.96 -2.19
N ARG A 79 -12.14 -2.62 -1.53
CA ARG A 79 -12.13 -2.37 -0.08
C ARG A 79 -11.32 -1.15 0.24
N CYS A 80 -11.74 -0.43 1.28
CA CYS A 80 -10.95 0.65 1.84
C CYS A 80 -10.83 0.47 3.34
N THR A 81 -9.73 0.91 3.89
CA THR A 81 -9.54 0.96 5.32
C THR A 81 -8.97 2.31 5.71
N GLN A 82 -9.41 2.85 6.83
CA GLN A 82 -8.83 4.08 7.32
C GLN A 82 -7.50 3.77 7.98
N VAL A 83 -6.52 4.60 7.76
CA VAL A 83 -5.21 4.45 8.39
C VAL A 83 -4.99 5.64 9.33
N ASP A 84 -4.57 5.36 10.54
CA ASP A 84 -4.56 6.35 11.59
C ASP A 84 -3.22 7.04 11.78
N ALA A 85 -2.19 6.59 11.12
CA ALA A 85 -0.85 7.15 11.27
C ALA A 85 -0.16 7.11 9.92
N GLU A 86 1.01 7.74 9.85
CA GLU A 86 1.78 7.78 8.60
C GLU A 86 2.42 6.45 8.27
N SER A 87 2.44 5.51 9.19
CA SER A 87 2.93 4.16 8.92
C SER A 87 2.24 3.17 9.81
N GLY A 88 2.16 1.94 9.36
CA GLY A 88 1.55 0.85 10.13
C GLY A 88 1.33 -0.37 9.27
N THR A 89 0.57 -1.30 9.81
CA THR A 89 0.18 -2.52 9.10
C THR A 89 -1.30 -2.76 9.25
N THR A 90 -1.88 -3.49 8.32
CA THR A 90 -3.30 -3.80 8.36
C THR A 90 -3.56 -5.18 7.77
N GLN A 91 -4.56 -5.86 8.28
CA GLN A 91 -5.05 -7.10 7.72
C GLN A 91 -6.36 -6.89 6.97
N ALA A 92 -6.76 -5.63 6.76
CA ALA A 92 -8.04 -5.32 6.14
C ALA A 92 -8.17 -5.84 4.71
N PHE A 93 -7.05 -6.09 4.04
CA PHE A 93 -7.07 -6.59 2.67
C PHE A 93 -6.89 -8.10 2.58
N SER A 94 -6.97 -8.78 3.70
CA SER A 94 -6.83 -10.24 3.70
C SER A 94 -7.85 -10.85 2.75
N GLY A 95 -7.38 -11.69 1.85
CA GLY A 95 -8.24 -12.32 0.84
C GLY A 95 -8.41 -11.54 -0.45
N VAL A 96 -7.91 -10.31 -0.51
CA VAL A 96 -7.96 -9.54 -1.76
C VAL A 96 -6.89 -10.11 -2.70
N SER A 97 -7.16 -10.15 -3.98
CA SER A 97 -6.21 -10.67 -4.96
C SER A 97 -4.87 -9.97 -4.85
N ALA A 98 -3.80 -10.74 -4.84
CA ALA A 98 -2.46 -10.22 -4.59
C ALA A 98 -2.02 -9.19 -5.62
N ASP A 99 -2.54 -9.24 -6.83
CA ASP A 99 -2.14 -8.34 -7.90
C ASP A 99 -2.98 -7.06 -7.96
N GLU A 100 -3.93 -6.91 -7.07
CA GLU A 100 -4.82 -5.76 -7.11
C GLU A 100 -4.09 -4.50 -6.66
N PRO A 101 -4.14 -3.42 -7.41
CA PRO A 101 -3.45 -2.20 -7.01
C PRO A 101 -4.10 -1.57 -5.77
N LEU A 102 -3.29 -0.89 -5.00
CA LEU A 102 -3.73 -0.14 -3.84
C LEU A 102 -3.47 1.34 -4.08
N ARG A 103 -4.27 2.19 -3.46
CA ARG A 103 -4.04 3.63 -3.51
C ARG A 103 -4.40 4.25 -2.19
N PHE A 104 -3.69 5.30 -1.84
CA PHE A 104 -4.06 6.13 -0.71
C PHE A 104 -5.05 7.19 -1.17
N ILE A 105 -5.92 7.59 -0.27
CA ILE A 105 -6.83 8.70 -0.47
C ILE A 105 -6.74 9.58 0.78
N TRP A 106 -6.47 10.86 0.58
CA TRP A 106 -6.37 11.82 1.68
C TRP A 106 -7.42 12.89 1.50
N GLU A 107 -8.00 13.29 2.61
CA GLU A 107 -9.03 14.33 2.61
C GLU A 107 -9.01 15.08 3.92
N VAL A 108 -9.20 16.40 3.87
CA VAL A 108 -9.44 17.21 5.06
C VAL A 108 -10.86 17.73 4.95
N PRO A 109 -11.77 17.31 5.84
CA PRO A 109 -13.18 17.70 5.72
C PRO A 109 -13.38 19.19 5.81
N GLY A 110 -14.51 19.66 5.25
CA GLY A 110 -14.89 21.06 5.29
C GLY A 110 -15.00 21.63 3.90
N GLY A 111 -14.85 22.90 3.79
CA GLY A 111 -14.89 23.61 2.51
C GLY A 111 -13.86 24.71 2.48
N GLY A 112 -13.61 25.24 1.30
CA GLY A 112 -12.68 26.34 1.10
C GLY A 112 -11.24 25.87 1.00
N ARG A 113 -10.35 26.84 1.02
CA ARG A 113 -8.93 26.54 0.86
C ARG A 113 -8.34 25.92 2.09
N LEU A 114 -7.39 25.01 1.87
CA LEU A 114 -6.57 24.45 2.92
C LEU A 114 -5.27 25.25 2.95
N ILE A 115 -5.01 25.98 4.03
CA ILE A 115 -3.85 26.85 4.16
C ILE A 115 -3.11 26.48 5.44
N PRO A 116 -1.84 26.08 5.34
CA PRO A 116 -1.12 25.83 4.09
C PRO A 116 -1.61 24.57 3.41
N ALA A 117 -1.40 24.46 2.12
CA ALA A 117 -1.77 23.26 1.39
C ALA A 117 -1.00 22.07 1.98
N LEU A 118 -1.64 20.92 2.00
CA LEU A 118 -1.01 19.70 2.49
C LEU A 118 -0.27 19.03 1.34
N LYS A 119 1.02 18.78 1.53
CA LYS A 119 1.81 18.09 0.53
C LYS A 119 2.20 16.72 1.04
N VAL A 120 1.88 15.71 0.26
CA VAL A 120 2.31 14.34 0.55
C VAL A 120 3.58 14.10 -0.25
N GLN A 121 4.70 13.97 0.42
CA GLN A 121 5.99 13.84 -0.25
C GLN A 121 6.12 12.49 -0.93
N SER A 122 5.74 11.43 -0.25
CA SER A 122 5.87 10.08 -0.77
C SER A 122 4.86 9.16 -0.13
N ASN A 123 4.61 8.04 -0.78
CA ASN A 123 3.74 7.01 -0.23
C ASN A 123 4.19 5.66 -0.75
N ALA A 124 3.97 4.63 0.05
CA ALA A 124 4.44 3.30 -0.28
C ALA A 124 3.62 2.23 0.43
N VAL A 125 3.59 1.06 -0.16
CA VAL A 125 3.01 -0.13 0.46
C VAL A 125 3.96 -1.31 0.29
N ILE A 126 3.90 -2.23 1.24
CA ILE A 126 4.53 -3.53 1.14
C ILE A 126 3.42 -4.53 1.34
N VAL A 127 3.17 -5.35 0.34
CA VAL A 127 2.06 -6.29 0.34
C VAL A 127 2.61 -7.70 0.48
N ASN A 128 2.22 -8.37 1.56
CA ASN A 128 2.55 -9.77 1.75
C ASN A 128 1.38 -10.60 1.23
N TYR A 129 1.67 -11.69 0.54
CA TYR A 129 0.62 -12.51 -0.04
C TYR A 129 1.01 -13.99 -0.02
N ARG A 130 0.02 -14.82 -0.19
CA ARG A 130 0.26 -16.26 -0.33
C ARG A 130 -0.77 -16.91 -1.19
#